data_e35f2c662fed9ee20ba85d843aedb446
#
_entry.id   e35f2c662fed9ee20ba85d843aedb446
#
_cell.length_a   1.000
_cell.length_b   1.000
_cell.length_c   1.000
_cell.angle_alpha   90.00
_cell.angle_beta   90.00
_cell.angle_gamma   90.00
#
_symmetry.space_group_name_H-M   'P 1'
#
loop_
_entity.id
_entity.type
_entity.pdbx_description
1 polymer ?
#
loop_
_entity_poly.entity_id
_entity_poly.type
_entity_poly.pdbx_seq_one_letter_code
_entity_poly.pdbx_strand_id
1 'polypeptide(L)'
;MISRRLLRIKALKALYAHLKSESESLMASEKTLIASIDKTYDLYFQMLSLIVEVARYADERQQAAMQKKLPTYEDLNPNRKFVENAVVHLIAESDSVNDYLATHKLSWARYPELIKALYLQLEQSEYYKKYMTSQEHSFREDLAL
;
A
#
# COMPACT_ATOMS: atom_id res chain seq x y z
N MET A 1 -2.46 -15.79 2.18
CA MET A 1 -1.91 -17.13 1.79
C MET A 1 -1.45 -17.06 0.33
N ILE A 2 -0.16 -17.37 0.04
CA ILE A 2 0.37 -17.32 -1.32
C ILE A 2 -0.31 -18.37 -2.20
N SER A 3 -0.76 -18.01 -3.40
CA SER A 3 -1.44 -18.94 -4.29
C SER A 3 -0.50 -20.04 -4.81
N ARG A 4 -1.02 -21.26 -4.99
CA ARG A 4 -0.26 -22.39 -5.58
C ARG A 4 0.29 -22.05 -6.97
N ARG A 5 -0.43 -21.24 -7.74
CA ARG A 5 0.02 -20.77 -9.05
C ARG A 5 1.29 -19.93 -8.94
N LEU A 6 1.33 -18.98 -7.99
CA LEU A 6 2.50 -18.13 -7.78
C LEU A 6 3.71 -18.94 -7.33
N LEU A 7 3.52 -19.91 -6.41
CA LEU A 7 4.59 -20.80 -5.97
C LEU A 7 5.19 -21.62 -7.14
N ARG A 8 4.35 -22.17 -8.02
CA ARG A 8 4.80 -22.88 -9.23
C ARG A 8 5.59 -21.99 -10.16
N ILE A 9 5.14 -20.75 -10.37
CA ILE A 9 5.87 -19.78 -11.23
C ILE A 9 7.25 -19.48 -10.61
N LYS A 10 7.33 -19.28 -9.30
CA LYS A 10 8.60 -19.02 -8.61
C LYS A 10 9.54 -20.22 -8.68
N ALA A 11 9.02 -21.43 -8.46
CA ALA A 11 9.79 -22.66 -8.59
C ALA A 11 10.34 -22.85 -10.02
N LEU A 12 9.49 -22.63 -11.03
CA LEU A 12 9.91 -22.71 -12.43
C LEU A 12 11.01 -21.69 -12.76
N LYS A 13 10.87 -20.45 -12.30
CA LYS A 13 11.89 -19.40 -12.49
C LYS A 13 13.21 -19.76 -11.79
N ALA A 14 13.16 -20.31 -10.59
CA ALA A 14 14.36 -20.72 -9.85
C ALA A 14 15.06 -21.89 -10.55
N LEU A 15 14.32 -22.90 -11.00
CA LEU A 15 14.85 -24.03 -11.78
C LEU A 15 15.47 -23.56 -13.11
N TYR A 16 14.78 -22.69 -13.84
CA TYR A 16 15.30 -22.14 -15.07
C TYR A 16 16.59 -21.35 -14.85
N ALA A 17 16.64 -20.51 -13.81
CA ALA A 17 17.84 -19.76 -13.44
C ALA A 17 18.98 -20.69 -13.05
N HIS A 18 18.72 -21.75 -12.29
CA HIS A 18 19.71 -22.77 -11.93
C HIS A 18 20.30 -23.49 -13.16
N LEU A 19 19.42 -23.91 -14.08
CA LEU A 19 19.85 -24.61 -15.33
C LEU A 19 20.62 -23.71 -16.31
N LYS A 20 20.37 -22.38 -16.24
CA LYS A 20 21.05 -21.40 -17.13
C LYS A 20 22.27 -20.76 -16.49
N SER A 21 22.38 -20.78 -15.17
CA SER A 21 23.59 -20.33 -14.47
C SER A 21 24.60 -21.50 -14.44
N GLU A 22 25.88 -21.18 -14.53
CA GLU A 22 26.95 -22.14 -14.29
C GLU A 22 27.09 -22.49 -12.79
N SER A 23 26.07 -22.16 -11.98
CA SER A 23 26.06 -22.41 -10.54
C SER A 23 25.84 -23.89 -10.27
N GLU A 24 26.82 -24.52 -9.66
CA GLU A 24 26.77 -25.94 -9.29
C GLU A 24 25.97 -26.21 -8.00
N SER A 25 25.58 -25.16 -7.25
CA SER A 25 24.94 -25.31 -5.91
C SER A 25 23.43 -25.30 -5.97
N LEU A 26 22.82 -26.48 -5.90
CA LEU A 26 21.36 -26.63 -5.72
C LEU A 26 20.86 -25.95 -4.43
N MET A 27 21.63 -26.01 -3.33
CA MET A 27 21.29 -25.36 -2.06
C MET A 27 21.19 -23.84 -2.19
N ALA A 28 22.05 -23.20 -2.99
CA ALA A 28 21.98 -21.76 -3.24
C ALA A 28 20.71 -21.40 -4.00
N SER A 29 20.33 -22.20 -4.98
CA SER A 29 19.08 -22.01 -5.75
C SER A 29 17.84 -22.20 -4.90
N GLU A 30 17.83 -23.18 -4.01
CA GLU A 30 16.76 -23.40 -3.03
C GLU A 30 16.61 -22.20 -2.07
N LYS A 31 17.72 -21.73 -1.50
CA LYS A 31 17.74 -20.55 -0.62
C LYS A 31 17.19 -19.31 -1.34
N THR A 32 17.56 -19.12 -2.60
CA THR A 32 17.07 -18.02 -3.44
C THR A 32 15.56 -18.13 -3.69
N LEU A 33 15.06 -19.35 -3.94
CA LEU A 33 13.63 -19.61 -4.10
C LEU A 33 12.86 -19.24 -2.83
N ILE A 34 13.30 -19.74 -1.67
CA ILE A 34 12.65 -19.45 -0.37
C ILE A 34 12.65 -17.95 -0.12
N ALA A 35 13.79 -17.28 -0.26
CA ALA A 35 13.87 -15.83 -0.10
C ALA A 35 12.94 -15.06 -1.05
N SER A 36 12.76 -15.56 -2.28
CA SER A 36 11.82 -14.94 -3.23
C SER A 36 10.35 -15.11 -2.82
N ILE A 37 10.02 -16.20 -2.12
CA ILE A 37 8.68 -16.44 -1.56
C ILE A 37 8.43 -15.47 -0.41
N ASP A 38 9.38 -15.32 0.51
CA ASP A 38 9.30 -14.40 1.64
C ASP A 38 9.10 -12.94 1.18
N LYS A 39 9.86 -12.51 0.17
CA LYS A 39 9.69 -11.18 -0.45
C LYS A 39 8.30 -10.94 -1.05
N THR A 40 7.52 -11.98 -1.32
CA THR A 40 6.14 -11.80 -1.76
C THR A 40 5.23 -11.40 -0.58
N TYR A 41 5.51 -11.91 0.60
CA TYR A 41 4.85 -11.46 1.81
C TYR A 41 5.23 -10.03 2.16
N ASP A 42 6.51 -9.68 2.07
CA ASP A 42 6.97 -8.30 2.26
C ASP A 42 6.21 -7.35 1.34
N LEU A 43 6.10 -7.68 0.05
CA LEU A 43 5.36 -6.87 -0.92
C LEU A 43 3.87 -6.76 -0.56
N TYR A 44 3.24 -7.84 -0.12
CA TYR A 44 1.83 -7.84 0.27
C TYR A 44 1.58 -6.84 1.41
N PHE A 45 2.35 -6.93 2.50
CA PHE A 45 2.22 -6.02 3.64
C PHE A 45 2.61 -4.58 3.28
N GLN A 46 3.64 -4.40 2.44
CA GLN A 46 3.99 -3.09 1.92
C GLN A 46 2.86 -2.46 1.11
N MET A 47 2.16 -3.22 0.28
CA MET A 47 1.00 -2.71 -0.48
C MET A 47 -0.18 -2.33 0.42
N LEU A 48 -0.43 -3.09 1.49
CA LEU A 48 -1.44 -2.70 2.48
C LEU A 48 -1.06 -1.39 3.17
N SER A 49 0.19 -1.25 3.61
CA SER A 49 0.65 -0.02 4.25
C SER A 49 0.69 1.17 3.29
N LEU A 50 0.84 0.95 1.98
CA LEU A 50 0.78 2.02 0.98
C LEU A 50 -0.57 2.76 1.01
N ILE A 51 -1.67 2.02 1.16
CA ILE A 51 -3.02 2.60 1.23
C ILE A 51 -3.11 3.55 2.44
N VAL A 52 -2.61 3.11 3.58
CA VAL A 52 -2.56 3.92 4.82
C VAL A 52 -1.70 5.17 4.64
N GLU A 53 -0.54 5.05 4.01
CA GLU A 53 0.37 6.16 3.77
C GLU A 53 -0.22 7.21 2.82
N VAL A 54 -0.96 6.80 1.79
CA VAL A 54 -1.65 7.72 0.88
C VAL A 54 -2.76 8.48 1.61
N ALA A 55 -3.52 7.81 2.49
CA ALA A 55 -4.55 8.46 3.30
C ALA A 55 -3.93 9.41 4.34
N ARG A 56 -2.81 9.03 4.96
CA ARG A 56 -2.06 9.91 5.86
C ARG A 56 -1.56 11.16 5.14
N TYR A 57 -1.03 11.02 3.94
CA TYR A 57 -0.63 12.18 3.12
C TYR A 57 -1.81 13.12 2.82
N ALA A 58 -3.00 12.56 2.55
CA ALA A 58 -4.21 13.35 2.36
C ALA A 58 -4.57 14.15 3.62
N ASP A 59 -4.51 13.53 4.81
CA ASP A 59 -4.76 14.20 6.08
C ASP A 59 -3.74 15.31 6.36
N GLU A 60 -2.45 15.03 6.22
CA GLU A 60 -1.37 16.02 6.38
C GLU A 60 -1.58 17.23 5.45
N ARG A 61 -2.00 17.00 4.20
CA ARG A 61 -2.30 18.05 3.23
C ARG A 61 -3.50 18.90 3.65
N GLN A 62 -4.57 18.27 4.17
CA GLN A 62 -5.74 18.98 4.70
C GLN A 62 -5.36 19.82 5.92
N GLN A 63 -4.60 19.26 6.86
CA GLN A 63 -4.12 19.99 8.04
C GLN A 63 -3.22 21.18 7.65
N ALA A 64 -2.31 21.00 6.70
CA ALA A 64 -1.49 22.08 6.19
C ALA A 64 -2.32 23.20 5.51
N ALA A 65 -3.42 22.84 4.84
CA ALA A 65 -4.33 23.80 4.23
C ALA A 65 -5.05 24.65 5.28
N MET A 66 -5.49 24.06 6.39
CA MET A 66 -6.10 24.78 7.52
C MET A 66 -5.14 25.79 8.17
N GLN A 67 -3.84 25.52 8.13
CA GLN A 67 -2.82 26.37 8.77
C GLN A 67 -2.28 27.48 7.85
N LYS A 68 -2.85 27.67 6.68
CA LYS A 68 -2.49 28.79 5.79
C LYS A 68 -2.78 30.13 6.49
N LYS A 69 -2.02 31.17 6.12
CA LYS A 69 -2.25 32.54 6.65
C LYS A 69 -3.65 33.09 6.29
N LEU A 70 -4.19 32.68 5.15
CA LEU A 70 -5.53 33.04 4.65
C LEU A 70 -6.20 31.77 4.14
N PRO A 71 -6.76 30.94 5.04
CA PRO A 71 -7.47 29.72 4.64
C PRO A 71 -8.81 30.09 3.99
N THR A 72 -9.17 29.34 2.96
CA THR A 72 -10.51 29.45 2.35
C THR A 72 -11.53 28.72 3.20
N TYR A 73 -12.84 28.90 2.89
CA TYR A 73 -13.89 28.13 3.56
C TYR A 73 -13.70 26.61 3.38
N GLU A 74 -13.26 26.20 2.20
CA GLU A 74 -12.98 24.77 1.89
C GLU A 74 -11.75 24.26 2.65
N ASP A 75 -10.72 25.10 2.84
CA ASP A 75 -9.53 24.75 3.64
C ASP A 75 -9.93 24.51 5.11
N LEU A 76 -10.89 25.27 5.64
CA LEU A 76 -11.37 25.14 7.02
C LEU A 76 -12.40 24.01 7.23
N ASN A 77 -13.08 23.61 6.14
CA ASN A 77 -14.10 22.57 6.15
C ASN A 77 -13.80 21.50 5.10
N PRO A 78 -12.66 20.79 5.19
CA PRO A 78 -12.30 19.79 4.20
C PRO A 78 -13.24 18.59 4.26
N ASN A 79 -13.52 18.00 3.09
CA ASN A 79 -14.20 16.71 3.06
C ASN A 79 -13.23 15.62 3.54
N ARG A 80 -13.51 15.03 4.68
CA ARG A 80 -12.66 14.03 5.34
C ARG A 80 -13.01 12.59 4.97
N LYS A 81 -13.97 12.36 4.08
CA LYS A 81 -14.49 11.03 3.76
C LYS A 81 -13.39 10.02 3.42
N PHE A 82 -12.39 10.42 2.64
CA PHE A 82 -11.26 9.54 2.30
C PHE A 82 -10.33 9.28 3.48
N VAL A 83 -10.04 10.30 4.28
CA VAL A 83 -9.19 10.18 5.46
C VAL A 83 -9.86 9.30 6.53
N GLU A 84 -11.19 9.39 6.64
CA GLU A 84 -12.01 8.64 7.60
C GLU A 84 -12.54 7.31 7.04
N ASN A 85 -11.98 6.83 5.91
CA ASN A 85 -12.36 5.57 5.31
C ASN A 85 -12.14 4.39 6.28
N ALA A 86 -13.21 3.63 6.56
CA ALA A 86 -13.19 2.56 7.56
C ALA A 86 -12.22 1.41 7.20
N VAL A 87 -12.01 1.14 5.92
CA VAL A 87 -11.06 0.11 5.47
C VAL A 87 -9.62 0.56 5.72
N VAL A 88 -9.31 1.84 5.49
CA VAL A 88 -7.98 2.41 5.79
C VAL A 88 -7.69 2.32 7.28
N HIS A 89 -8.66 2.70 8.14
CA HIS A 89 -8.51 2.58 9.59
C HIS A 89 -8.33 1.12 10.03
N LEU A 90 -9.11 0.19 9.48
CA LEU A 90 -8.96 -1.24 9.78
C LEU A 90 -7.55 -1.76 9.48
N ILE A 91 -6.95 -1.34 8.37
CA ILE A 91 -5.59 -1.73 8.01
C ILE A 91 -4.57 -1.05 8.95
N ALA A 92 -4.75 0.25 9.22
CA ALA A 92 -3.84 1.03 10.07
C ALA A 92 -3.80 0.53 11.52
N GLU A 93 -4.94 0.05 12.05
CA GLU A 93 -5.09 -0.45 13.42
C GLU A 93 -4.80 -1.94 13.55
N SER A 94 -4.51 -2.65 12.44
CA SER A 94 -4.24 -4.08 12.47
C SER A 94 -2.88 -4.38 13.09
N ASP A 95 -2.87 -4.98 14.29
CA ASP A 95 -1.65 -5.41 14.98
C ASP A 95 -0.80 -6.33 14.11
N SER A 96 -1.41 -7.27 13.40
CA SER A 96 -0.69 -8.20 12.52
C SER A 96 0.04 -7.52 11.37
N VAL A 97 -0.52 -6.43 10.82
CA VAL A 97 0.12 -5.63 9.77
C VAL A 97 1.28 -4.84 10.37
N ASN A 98 1.03 -4.15 11.48
CA ASN A 98 2.01 -3.30 12.14
C ASN A 98 3.21 -4.11 12.66
N ASP A 99 2.98 -5.26 13.29
CA ASP A 99 4.03 -6.16 13.77
C ASP A 99 4.89 -6.70 12.61
N TYR A 100 4.26 -7.06 11.50
CA TYR A 100 4.98 -7.54 10.33
C TYR A 100 5.88 -6.45 9.74
N LEU A 101 5.33 -5.24 9.54
CA LEU A 101 6.07 -4.09 9.00
C LEU A 101 7.26 -3.72 9.90
N ALA A 102 7.06 -3.71 11.21
CA ALA A 102 8.11 -3.42 12.18
C ALA A 102 9.22 -4.48 12.17
N THR A 103 8.84 -5.77 12.21
CA THR A 103 9.77 -6.91 12.23
C THR A 103 10.63 -6.94 10.96
N HIS A 104 10.03 -6.71 9.79
CA HIS A 104 10.72 -6.73 8.50
C HIS A 104 11.30 -5.37 8.09
N LYS A 105 11.13 -4.34 8.93
CA LYS A 105 11.61 -2.97 8.69
C LYS A 105 11.12 -2.39 7.35
N LEU A 106 9.87 -2.67 7.01
CA LEU A 106 9.23 -2.19 5.81
C LEU A 106 8.63 -0.80 6.05
N SER A 107 8.93 0.15 5.18
CA SER A 107 8.46 1.54 5.32
C SER A 107 8.47 2.26 3.98
N TRP A 108 7.52 3.17 3.79
CA TRP A 108 7.45 4.09 2.65
C TRP A 108 8.14 5.44 2.90
N ALA A 109 8.71 5.66 4.10
CA ALA A 109 9.33 6.93 4.48
C ALA A 109 10.45 7.41 3.53
N ARG A 110 11.06 6.48 2.76
CA ARG A 110 12.08 6.82 1.76
C ARG A 110 11.51 7.28 0.41
N TYR A 111 10.19 7.19 0.23
CA TYR A 111 9.54 7.45 -1.05
C TYR A 111 8.38 8.46 -0.96
N PRO A 112 8.58 9.65 -0.31
CA PRO A 112 7.50 10.62 -0.12
C PRO A 112 6.96 11.16 -1.45
N GLU A 113 7.82 11.31 -2.46
CA GLU A 113 7.39 11.77 -3.79
C GLU A 113 6.50 10.75 -4.50
N LEU A 114 6.71 9.45 -4.27
CA LEU A 114 5.82 8.41 -4.80
C LEU A 114 4.43 8.49 -4.15
N ILE A 115 4.37 8.62 -2.83
CA ILE A 115 3.10 8.75 -2.08
C ILE A 115 2.32 9.96 -2.60
N LYS A 116 2.99 11.11 -2.72
CA LYS A 116 2.42 12.34 -3.28
C LYS A 116 1.89 12.13 -4.71
N ALA A 117 2.70 11.53 -5.59
CA ALA A 117 2.30 11.27 -6.97
C ALA A 117 1.07 10.36 -7.06
N LEU A 118 1.03 9.29 -6.26
CA LEU A 118 -0.12 8.38 -6.19
C LEU A 118 -1.37 9.08 -5.69
N TYR A 119 -1.27 9.89 -4.63
CA TYR A 119 -2.39 10.66 -4.13
C TYR A 119 -2.93 11.64 -5.19
N LEU A 120 -2.07 12.37 -5.90
CA LEU A 120 -2.49 13.30 -6.95
C LEU A 120 -3.17 12.59 -8.13
N GLN A 121 -2.71 11.38 -8.49
CA GLN A 121 -3.37 10.56 -9.50
C GLN A 121 -4.73 10.06 -9.01
N LEU A 122 -4.82 9.63 -7.75
CA LEU A 122 -6.07 9.21 -7.13
C LEU A 122 -7.09 10.35 -7.13
N GLU A 123 -6.68 11.56 -6.69
CA GLU A 123 -7.52 12.76 -6.63
C GLU A 123 -8.12 13.14 -8.00
N GLN A 124 -7.39 12.87 -9.08
CA GLN A 124 -7.86 13.12 -10.45
C GLN A 124 -8.79 12.04 -11.00
N SER A 125 -8.80 10.85 -10.40
CA SER A 125 -9.58 9.71 -10.88
C SER A 125 -11.09 9.94 -10.72
N GLU A 126 -11.86 9.43 -11.70
CA GLU A 126 -13.32 9.49 -11.66
C GLU A 126 -13.90 8.70 -10.47
N TYR A 127 -13.24 7.61 -10.07
CA TYR A 127 -13.65 6.80 -8.91
C TYR A 127 -13.56 7.59 -7.61
N TYR A 128 -12.45 8.28 -7.40
CA TYR A 128 -12.24 9.11 -6.22
C TYR A 128 -13.24 10.29 -6.16
N LYS A 129 -13.44 10.99 -7.27
CA LYS A 129 -14.40 12.10 -7.37
C LYS A 129 -15.82 11.62 -7.04
N LYS A 130 -16.23 10.48 -7.61
CA LYS A 130 -17.53 9.88 -7.33
C LYS A 130 -17.67 9.50 -5.86
N TYR A 131 -16.64 8.88 -5.27
CA TYR A 131 -16.60 8.52 -3.86
C TYR A 131 -16.74 9.75 -2.96
N MET A 132 -15.97 10.82 -3.22
CA MET A 132 -15.97 12.03 -2.42
C MET A 132 -17.28 12.84 -2.52
N THR A 133 -18.02 12.72 -3.61
CA THR A 133 -19.32 13.41 -3.81
C THR A 133 -20.51 12.58 -3.34
N SER A 134 -20.35 11.29 -3.16
CA SER A 134 -21.41 10.41 -2.65
C SER A 134 -21.76 10.72 -1.19
N GLN A 135 -23.03 10.68 -0.85
CA GLN A 135 -23.53 10.82 0.53
C GLN A 135 -23.61 9.47 1.26
N GLU A 136 -23.31 8.37 0.59
CA GLU A 136 -23.25 7.06 1.21
C GLU A 136 -21.99 6.96 2.10
N HIS A 137 -22.15 6.40 3.30
CA HIS A 137 -21.08 6.12 4.25
C HIS A 137 -21.20 4.66 4.68
N SER A 138 -20.92 3.76 3.74
CA SER A 138 -20.96 2.32 4.01
C SER A 138 -19.57 1.69 3.86
N PHE A 139 -19.30 0.67 4.67
CA PHE A 139 -18.07 -0.11 4.54
C PHE A 139 -17.87 -0.68 3.14
N ARG A 140 -18.97 -1.00 2.44
CA ARG A 140 -18.93 -1.50 1.06
C ARG A 140 -18.46 -0.43 0.08
N GLU A 141 -18.87 0.81 0.27
CA GLU A 141 -18.41 1.94 -0.54
C GLU A 141 -16.93 2.23 -0.27
N ASP A 142 -16.54 2.23 1.01
CA ASP A 142 -15.15 2.40 1.43
C ASP A 142 -14.21 1.35 0.85
N LEU A 143 -14.69 0.11 0.71
CA LEU A 143 -13.93 -0.99 0.12
C LEU A 143 -13.86 -0.92 -1.42
N ALA A 144 -14.81 -0.23 -2.07
CA ALA A 144 -14.91 -0.15 -3.52
C ALA A 144 -14.02 0.96 -4.13
N LEU A 145 -13.50 1.88 -3.30
CA LEU A 145 -12.52 2.88 -3.70
C LEU A 145 -11.16 2.26 -3.93
#